data_d38a70c2185e879b91ea1e3a0ae349b2
#
_entry.id   d38a70c2185e879b91ea1e3a0ae349b2
#
_cell.length_a   1.000
_cell.length_b   1.000
_cell.length_c   1.000
_cell.angle_alpha   90.00
_cell.angle_beta   90.00
_cell.angle_gamma   90.00
#
_symmetry.space_group_name_H-M   'P 1'
#
loop_
_entity.id
_entity.type
_entity.pdbx_description
1 polymer ?
#
loop_
_entity_poly.entity_id
_entity_poly.type
_entity_poly.pdbx_seq_one_letter_code
_entity_poly.pdbx_strand_id
1 'polypeptide(L)'
;ATISAGSASAVPAMVRRGPMATRLRRQQAAVGIQTASPAASTFAKSAPITSAQPSVSLKPAVTPKVVARPALRPIMAPQPVSVQVQADAQLVAELRTARWEDIKAIADRCRVCPMASERTNTVVADGAPGCPIVMVGEAPGREEDLSGIPFVGNSGKLLTEILKSCSLERGKDVAICNVLKCRPPGNRDPKPDEVAACSACLDRQLELLQPKLLILMGKHAVYR
;
A
#
# COMPACT_ATOMS: atom_id res chain seq x y z
N ALA A 1 66.85 -25.92 6.30
CA ALA A 1 67.00 -26.35 7.71
C ALA A 1 65.73 -25.96 8.47
N THR A 2 65.13 -26.95 9.06
CA THR A 2 64.30 -26.98 10.25
C THR A 2 62.78 -26.65 10.08
N ILE A 3 62.05 -27.73 10.02
CA ILE A 3 60.61 -27.94 10.26
C ILE A 3 60.30 -27.68 11.74
N SER A 4 59.21 -27.00 12.06
CA SER A 4 58.57 -27.15 13.36
C SER A 4 57.04 -27.22 13.18
N ALA A 5 56.51 -28.34 13.61
CA ALA A 5 55.10 -28.67 13.74
C ALA A 5 54.59 -28.28 15.14
N GLY A 6 53.31 -28.06 15.25
CA GLY A 6 52.54 -27.96 16.49
C GLY A 6 51.51 -26.84 16.42
N SER A 7 50.25 -26.97 16.76
CA SER A 7 49.52 -27.98 17.48
C SER A 7 48.01 -27.73 17.23
N ALA A 8 47.28 -28.79 17.06
CA ALA A 8 45.82 -28.80 17.07
C ALA A 8 45.31 -28.46 18.49
N SER A 9 44.37 -27.56 18.61
CA SER A 9 43.63 -27.36 19.86
C SER A 9 42.11 -27.42 19.63
N ALA A 10 41.54 -28.22 20.47
CA ALA A 10 40.22 -28.83 20.53
C ALA A 10 39.04 -27.85 20.52
N VAL A 11 37.97 -28.32 19.89
CA VAL A 11 36.58 -27.82 19.99
C VAL A 11 35.98 -28.30 21.32
N PRO A 12 35.37 -27.46 22.13
CA PRO A 12 34.50 -27.95 23.20
C PRO A 12 33.08 -28.09 22.69
N ALA A 13 32.58 -29.31 22.73
CA ALA A 13 31.19 -29.70 22.57
C ALA A 13 30.37 -29.34 23.82
N MET A 14 29.05 -29.38 23.66
CA MET A 14 28.00 -29.37 24.67
C MET A 14 27.42 -28.02 25.09
N VAL A 15 26.39 -27.59 24.33
CA VAL A 15 25.25 -26.86 24.90
C VAL A 15 24.14 -27.88 25.21
N ARG A 16 23.93 -28.10 26.50
CA ARG A 16 22.86 -28.96 27.04
C ARG A 16 21.51 -28.35 26.74
N ARG A 17 20.61 -29.12 26.10
CA ARG A 17 19.16 -28.84 25.98
C ARG A 17 18.53 -29.02 27.37
N GLY A 18 18.08 -27.91 27.97
CA GLY A 18 17.17 -27.93 29.10
C GLY A 18 15.71 -28.11 28.67
N PRO A 19 14.86 -28.76 29.46
CA PRO A 19 13.47 -29.06 29.08
C PRO A 19 12.56 -27.82 29.26
N MET A 20 12.14 -27.19 28.16
CA MET A 20 11.08 -26.20 28.15
C MET A 20 9.75 -26.82 27.67
N ALA A 21 9.27 -27.77 28.45
CA ALA A 21 7.99 -28.39 28.24
C ALA A 21 7.32 -28.68 29.60
N THR A 22 6.85 -27.67 30.33
CA THR A 22 5.84 -27.85 31.40
C THR A 22 5.42 -26.49 31.98
N ARG A 23 4.87 -25.56 31.15
CA ARG A 23 4.19 -24.37 31.71
C ARG A 23 3.06 -23.79 30.83
N LEU A 24 2.37 -24.66 30.10
CA LEU A 24 1.17 -24.24 29.30
C LEU A 24 -0.04 -25.10 29.61
N ARG A 25 -0.29 -25.42 30.90
CA ARG A 25 -1.52 -26.12 31.34
C ARG A 25 -2.00 -25.62 32.67
N ARG A 26 -2.21 -24.32 32.85
CA ARG A 26 -3.00 -23.80 34.00
C ARG A 26 -3.41 -22.34 33.83
N GLN A 27 -4.17 -22.04 32.78
CA GLN A 27 -4.99 -20.83 32.71
C GLN A 27 -6.10 -20.99 31.63
N GLN A 28 -6.89 -22.05 31.77
CA GLN A 28 -8.18 -22.21 31.13
C GLN A 28 -9.21 -22.59 32.20
N ALA A 29 -9.59 -21.62 32.98
CA ALA A 29 -10.82 -21.69 33.79
C ALA A 29 -11.22 -20.28 34.18
N ALA A 30 -12.40 -19.84 33.70
CA ALA A 30 -13.10 -18.60 34.04
C ALA A 30 -13.20 -17.55 32.93
N VAL A 31 -13.93 -17.87 31.85
CA VAL A 31 -14.81 -16.89 31.21
C VAL A 31 -16.11 -17.62 30.88
N GLY A 32 -17.14 -17.37 31.67
CA GLY A 32 -18.49 -17.86 31.44
C GLY A 32 -19.11 -17.15 30.24
N ILE A 33 -19.34 -17.89 29.17
CA ILE A 33 -20.11 -17.41 28.03
C ILE A 33 -21.57 -17.63 28.35
N GLN A 34 -22.30 -16.58 28.67
CA GLN A 34 -23.75 -16.57 28.70
C GLN A 34 -24.27 -16.60 27.25
N THR A 35 -24.87 -17.70 26.86
CA THR A 35 -25.60 -17.84 25.61
C THR A 35 -26.94 -17.12 25.74
N ALA A 36 -27.11 -15.98 25.07
CA ALA A 36 -28.40 -15.34 24.92
C ALA A 36 -29.21 -16.07 23.83
N SER A 37 -30.38 -16.55 24.21
CA SER A 37 -31.39 -17.19 23.36
C SER A 37 -31.98 -16.17 22.36
N PRO A 38 -32.30 -16.54 21.11
CA PRO A 38 -32.89 -15.60 20.14
C PRO A 38 -34.40 -15.43 20.44
N ALA A 39 -34.81 -14.18 20.68
CA ALA A 39 -36.21 -13.80 20.79
C ALA A 39 -36.90 -13.89 19.41
N ALA A 40 -38.04 -14.56 19.37
CA ALA A 40 -38.89 -14.71 18.20
C ALA A 40 -39.43 -13.38 17.71
N SER A 41 -39.18 -13.06 16.44
CA SER A 41 -39.75 -11.92 15.70
C SER A 41 -41.17 -12.27 15.28
N THR A 42 -42.16 -11.64 15.92
CA THR A 42 -43.58 -11.67 15.53
C THR A 42 -43.78 -10.86 14.24
N PHE A 43 -44.22 -11.53 13.19
CA PHE A 43 -44.74 -10.93 11.97
C PHE A 43 -45.98 -10.08 12.22
N ALA A 44 -45.89 -8.75 12.06
CA ALA A 44 -47.03 -7.87 12.03
C ALA A 44 -47.64 -7.86 10.61
N LYS A 45 -48.96 -8.11 10.52
CA LYS A 45 -49.77 -8.11 9.31
C LYS A 45 -49.80 -6.75 8.65
N SER A 46 -49.51 -6.72 7.35
CA SER A 46 -49.63 -5.57 6.47
C SER A 46 -51.09 -5.15 6.27
N ALA A 47 -51.39 -3.87 6.49
CA ALA A 47 -52.64 -3.22 6.12
C ALA A 47 -52.62 -2.82 4.61
N PRO A 48 -53.83 -2.75 3.95
CA PRO A 48 -53.88 -2.48 2.52
C PRO A 48 -53.58 -1.02 2.18
N ILE A 49 -52.76 -0.82 1.15
CA ILE A 49 -52.40 0.49 0.63
C ILE A 49 -53.52 0.98 -0.29
N THR A 50 -54.24 2.02 0.12
CA THR A 50 -55.22 2.74 -0.70
C THR A 50 -54.43 3.64 -1.64
N SER A 51 -54.63 3.46 -2.96
CA SER A 51 -54.02 4.27 -4.01
C SER A 51 -54.68 5.65 -4.08
N ALA A 52 -53.99 6.67 -3.61
CA ALA A 52 -54.30 8.07 -3.95
C ALA A 52 -53.29 8.55 -4.99
N GLN A 53 -53.78 8.77 -6.21
CA GLN A 53 -53.02 9.40 -7.27
C GLN A 53 -52.88 10.91 -7.00
N PRO A 54 -51.67 11.49 -6.99
CA PRO A 54 -51.53 12.93 -6.98
C PRO A 54 -51.71 13.48 -8.39
N SER A 55 -52.68 14.40 -8.55
CA SER A 55 -52.86 15.21 -9.75
C SER A 55 -51.64 16.12 -9.99
N VAL A 56 -50.90 15.87 -11.06
CA VAL A 56 -49.76 16.69 -11.48
C VAL A 56 -50.28 17.92 -12.19
N SER A 57 -50.22 19.08 -11.52
CA SER A 57 -50.45 20.39 -12.16
C SER A 57 -49.22 20.76 -13.01
N LEU A 58 -49.40 20.83 -14.33
CA LEU A 58 -48.36 21.26 -15.27
C LEU A 58 -48.13 22.78 -15.11
N LYS A 59 -46.98 23.16 -14.60
CA LYS A 59 -46.47 24.54 -14.68
C LYS A 59 -46.02 24.85 -16.12
N PRO A 60 -46.21 26.11 -16.60
CA PRO A 60 -45.85 26.48 -17.96
C PRO A 60 -44.34 26.39 -18.20
N ALA A 61 -43.97 25.93 -19.40
CA ALA A 61 -42.62 25.75 -19.86
C ALA A 61 -41.77 27.03 -19.76
N VAL A 62 -40.70 26.98 -19.03
CA VAL A 62 -39.66 28.04 -18.99
C VAL A 62 -38.79 27.87 -20.24
N THR A 63 -38.81 28.86 -21.11
CA THR A 63 -37.93 28.93 -22.28
C THR A 63 -36.47 28.94 -21.85
N PRO A 64 -35.58 28.09 -22.41
CA PRO A 64 -34.18 28.07 -22.02
C PRO A 64 -33.50 29.36 -22.49
N LYS A 65 -32.94 30.11 -21.51
CA LYS A 65 -32.09 31.26 -21.79
C LYS A 65 -30.78 30.71 -22.40
N VAL A 66 -30.51 31.07 -23.66
CA VAL A 66 -29.27 30.73 -24.34
C VAL A 66 -28.12 31.38 -23.60
N VAL A 67 -27.36 30.58 -22.82
CA VAL A 67 -26.11 31.01 -22.18
C VAL A 67 -25.04 30.95 -23.26
N ALA A 68 -24.43 32.09 -23.55
CA ALA A 68 -23.31 32.18 -24.48
C ALA A 68 -22.17 31.24 -24.00
N ARG A 69 -21.72 30.36 -24.90
CA ARG A 69 -20.60 29.45 -24.65
C ARG A 69 -19.34 30.28 -24.35
N PRO A 70 -18.62 30.03 -23.24
CA PRO A 70 -17.35 30.69 -23.01
C PRO A 70 -16.36 30.31 -24.15
N ALA A 71 -15.62 31.30 -24.64
CA ALA A 71 -14.60 31.11 -25.67
C ALA A 71 -13.62 30.00 -25.24
N LEU A 72 -13.46 29.03 -26.15
CA LEU A 72 -12.51 27.94 -25.96
C LEU A 72 -11.10 28.54 -25.81
N ARG A 73 -10.45 28.27 -24.66
CA ARG A 73 -9.02 28.58 -24.50
C ARG A 73 -8.23 27.83 -25.57
N PRO A 74 -7.20 28.43 -26.17
CA PRO A 74 -6.35 27.73 -27.13
C PRO A 74 -5.82 26.44 -26.49
N ILE A 75 -6.10 25.31 -27.13
CA ILE A 75 -5.52 24.01 -26.77
C ILE A 75 -4.02 24.14 -27.10
N MET A 76 -3.17 24.14 -26.08
CA MET A 76 -1.73 24.06 -26.31
C MET A 76 -1.45 22.85 -27.20
N ALA A 77 -0.68 23.07 -28.27
CA ALA A 77 -0.27 22.01 -29.17
C ALA A 77 0.42 20.89 -28.38
N PRO A 78 0.11 19.60 -28.66
CA PRO A 78 0.76 18.50 -27.97
C PRO A 78 2.28 18.58 -28.22
N GLN A 79 3.04 18.52 -27.14
CA GLN A 79 4.51 18.44 -27.19
C GLN A 79 4.91 17.19 -27.98
N PRO A 80 6.02 17.21 -28.74
CA PRO A 80 6.43 16.06 -29.53
C PRO A 80 6.66 14.83 -28.63
N VAL A 81 5.89 13.79 -28.88
CA VAL A 81 5.81 12.54 -28.10
C VAL A 81 7.19 11.86 -27.92
N SER A 82 8.14 12.10 -28.84
CA SER A 82 9.47 11.50 -28.86
C SER A 82 10.36 11.92 -27.68
N VAL A 83 10.29 13.17 -27.22
CA VAL A 83 11.14 13.67 -26.11
C VAL A 83 10.68 13.11 -24.77
N GLN A 84 9.37 13.02 -24.55
CA GLN A 84 8.82 12.47 -23.31
C GLN A 84 9.15 10.98 -23.17
N VAL A 85 8.98 10.18 -24.22
CA VAL A 85 9.29 8.74 -24.21
C VAL A 85 10.76 8.46 -23.89
N GLN A 86 11.67 9.29 -24.41
CA GLN A 86 13.10 9.15 -24.11
C GLN A 86 13.44 9.50 -22.65
N ALA A 87 12.84 10.57 -22.11
CA ALA A 87 13.03 10.97 -20.72
C ALA A 87 12.49 9.89 -19.75
N ASP A 88 11.35 9.30 -20.07
CA ASP A 88 10.73 8.22 -19.28
C ASP A 88 11.59 6.96 -19.30
N ALA A 89 12.14 6.56 -20.45
CA ALA A 89 13.04 5.42 -20.59
C ALA A 89 14.34 5.61 -19.81
N GLN A 90 14.90 6.81 -19.83
CA GLN A 90 16.11 7.15 -19.10
C GLN A 90 15.89 7.10 -17.58
N LEU A 91 14.77 7.63 -17.09
CA LEU A 91 14.42 7.56 -15.68
C LEU A 91 14.21 6.12 -15.20
N VAL A 92 13.56 5.27 -16.01
CA VAL A 92 13.40 3.84 -15.70
C VAL A 92 14.76 3.13 -15.64
N ALA A 93 15.68 3.44 -16.55
CA ALA A 93 17.03 2.88 -16.53
C ALA A 93 17.81 3.34 -15.29
N GLU A 94 17.68 4.60 -14.90
CA GLU A 94 18.28 5.14 -13.67
C GLU A 94 17.73 4.45 -12.41
N LEU A 95 16.41 4.25 -12.32
CA LEU A 95 15.79 3.51 -11.21
C LEU A 95 16.33 2.09 -11.07
N ARG A 96 16.55 1.38 -12.18
CA ARG A 96 17.05 -0.02 -12.18
C ARG A 96 18.44 -0.17 -11.59
N THR A 97 19.25 0.88 -11.60
CA THR A 97 20.63 0.87 -11.08
C THR A 97 20.81 1.72 -9.83
N ALA A 98 19.74 2.39 -9.37
CA ALA A 98 19.78 3.30 -8.25
C ALA A 98 20.21 2.60 -6.95
N ARG A 99 20.93 3.31 -6.08
CA ARG A 99 21.13 2.92 -4.70
C ARG A 99 19.86 3.23 -3.90
N TRP A 100 19.73 2.63 -2.73
CA TRP A 100 18.54 2.82 -1.89
C TRP A 100 18.25 4.30 -1.58
N GLU A 101 19.26 5.02 -1.19
CA GLU A 101 19.18 6.44 -0.83
C GLU A 101 18.79 7.36 -2.00
N ASP A 102 19.03 6.94 -3.25
CA ASP A 102 18.75 7.73 -4.45
C ASP A 102 17.32 7.53 -4.97
N ILE A 103 16.65 6.41 -4.62
CA ILE A 103 15.33 6.04 -5.15
C ILE A 103 14.29 7.17 -4.94
N LYS A 104 14.27 7.78 -3.76
CA LYS A 104 13.31 8.86 -3.45
C LYS A 104 13.51 10.06 -4.37
N ALA A 105 14.73 10.50 -4.54
CA ALA A 105 15.06 11.66 -5.39
C ALA A 105 14.72 11.39 -6.87
N ILE A 106 14.95 10.16 -7.35
CA ILE A 106 14.58 9.76 -8.71
C ILE A 106 13.05 9.70 -8.86
N ALA A 107 12.35 9.09 -7.89
CA ALA A 107 10.89 9.00 -7.89
C ALA A 107 10.22 10.39 -7.86
N ASP A 108 10.77 11.36 -7.14
CA ASP A 108 10.23 12.73 -7.08
C ASP A 108 10.26 13.43 -8.45
N ARG A 109 11.25 13.11 -9.29
CA ARG A 109 11.36 13.62 -10.68
C ARG A 109 10.48 12.86 -11.68
N CYS A 110 9.95 11.70 -11.31
CA CYS A 110 9.18 10.85 -12.21
C CYS A 110 7.92 11.57 -12.74
N ARG A 111 7.71 11.44 -14.07
CA ARG A 111 6.53 11.96 -14.79
C ARG A 111 5.96 10.94 -15.78
N VAL A 112 6.31 9.66 -15.61
CA VAL A 112 5.99 8.55 -16.53
C VAL A 112 4.48 8.29 -16.62
N CYS A 113 3.70 8.64 -15.60
CA CYS A 113 2.25 8.43 -15.61
C CYS A 113 1.51 9.70 -15.14
N PRO A 114 0.20 9.82 -15.45
CA PRO A 114 -0.59 11.02 -15.13
C PRO A 114 -0.67 11.37 -13.64
N MET A 115 -0.52 10.40 -12.73
CA MET A 115 -0.56 10.64 -11.29
C MET A 115 0.52 11.60 -10.80
N ALA A 116 1.59 11.76 -11.56
CA ALA A 116 2.69 12.65 -11.22
C ALA A 116 2.31 14.13 -11.15
N SER A 117 1.25 14.55 -11.86
CA SER A 117 0.75 15.93 -11.85
C SER A 117 -0.18 16.24 -10.69
N GLU A 118 -0.74 15.21 -10.04
CA GLU A 118 -1.75 15.38 -8.99
C GLU A 118 -1.22 15.06 -7.58
N ARG A 119 -0.08 14.36 -7.47
CA ARG A 119 0.51 14.03 -6.18
C ARG A 119 1.08 15.25 -5.46
N THR A 120 1.04 15.23 -4.14
CA THR A 120 1.78 16.15 -3.27
C THR A 120 3.20 15.64 -3.05
N ASN A 121 3.34 14.36 -2.68
CA ASN A 121 4.62 13.69 -2.48
C ASN A 121 4.67 12.34 -3.20
N THR A 122 5.88 11.86 -3.49
CA THR A 122 6.09 10.43 -3.75
C THR A 122 6.20 9.69 -2.44
N VAL A 123 5.52 8.53 -2.36
CA VAL A 123 5.52 7.67 -1.19
C VAL A 123 6.31 6.41 -1.53
N VAL A 124 7.58 6.41 -1.21
CA VAL A 124 8.52 5.38 -1.68
C VAL A 124 8.54 4.16 -0.78
N ALA A 125 8.93 4.34 0.48
CA ALA A 125 8.98 3.26 1.47
C ALA A 125 9.03 3.82 2.89
N ASP A 126 8.72 2.95 3.87
CA ASP A 126 9.04 3.10 5.29
C ASP A 126 9.91 1.89 5.68
N GLY A 127 11.15 2.12 6.03
CA GLY A 127 12.19 1.11 6.26
C GLY A 127 13.32 1.19 5.23
N ALA A 128 14.33 0.34 5.39
CA ALA A 128 15.57 0.34 4.61
C ALA A 128 16.10 -1.08 4.41
N PRO A 129 17.14 -1.29 3.58
CA PRO A 129 17.85 -2.56 3.48
C PRO A 129 18.29 -3.07 4.84
N GLY A 130 18.05 -4.35 5.08
CA GLY A 130 18.27 -5.00 6.40
C GLY A 130 16.97 -5.39 7.11
N CYS A 131 15.82 -4.83 6.74
CA CYS A 131 14.52 -5.30 7.22
C CYS A 131 14.24 -6.71 6.69
N PRO A 132 14.07 -7.72 7.54
CA PRO A 132 13.85 -9.11 7.09
C PRO A 132 12.47 -9.34 6.49
N ILE A 133 11.50 -8.48 6.77
CA ILE A 133 10.13 -8.57 6.29
C ILE A 133 9.84 -7.35 5.41
N VAL A 134 9.23 -7.59 4.24
CA VAL A 134 8.71 -6.51 3.39
C VAL A 134 7.22 -6.71 3.20
N MET A 135 6.47 -5.65 3.43
CA MET A 135 5.03 -5.59 3.16
C MET A 135 4.77 -4.68 1.97
N VAL A 136 4.00 -5.17 1.00
CA VAL A 136 3.66 -4.41 -0.21
C VAL A 136 2.15 -4.22 -0.26
N GLY A 137 1.72 -2.97 -0.20
CA GLY A 137 0.34 -2.57 -0.41
C GLY A 137 0.06 -2.10 -1.84
N GLU A 138 -1.09 -1.49 -2.05
CA GLU A 138 -1.58 -1.08 -3.36
C GLU A 138 -1.03 0.28 -3.79
N ALA A 139 -1.43 1.33 -3.11
CA ALA A 139 -1.14 2.73 -3.45
C ALA A 139 -1.21 3.63 -2.23
N PRO A 140 -0.58 4.82 -2.26
CA PRO A 140 -0.76 5.83 -1.22
C PRO A 140 -2.19 6.36 -1.18
N GLY A 141 -2.71 6.57 0.03
CA GLY A 141 -3.91 7.33 0.29
C GLY A 141 -3.60 8.83 0.48
N ARG A 142 -4.60 9.57 0.97
CA ARG A 142 -4.46 11.03 1.19
C ARG A 142 -3.41 11.37 2.25
N GLU A 143 -3.43 10.68 3.38
CA GLU A 143 -2.51 10.97 4.48
C GLU A 143 -1.07 10.60 4.11
N GLU A 144 -0.91 9.53 3.34
CA GLU A 144 0.38 9.11 2.80
C GLU A 144 0.93 10.11 1.77
N ASP A 145 0.06 10.63 0.89
CA ASP A 145 0.44 11.66 -0.09
C ASP A 145 0.88 12.96 0.58
N LEU A 146 0.24 13.35 1.68
CA LEU A 146 0.61 14.54 2.44
C LEU A 146 1.92 14.36 3.24
N SER A 147 2.14 13.17 3.81
CA SER A 147 3.30 12.89 4.68
C SER A 147 4.52 12.37 3.93
N GLY A 148 4.34 11.75 2.75
CA GLY A 148 5.39 11.04 2.03
C GLY A 148 5.76 9.67 2.61
N ILE A 149 5.01 9.17 3.62
CA ILE A 149 5.27 7.92 4.32
C ILE A 149 4.13 6.94 4.06
N PRO A 150 4.39 5.66 3.69
CA PRO A 150 3.34 4.68 3.44
C PRO A 150 2.64 4.26 4.73
N PHE A 151 1.34 3.95 4.64
CA PHE A 151 0.56 3.39 5.75
C PHE A 151 0.59 4.24 7.03
N VAL A 152 0.23 5.51 6.95
CA VAL A 152 0.07 6.44 8.08
C VAL A 152 -1.39 6.79 8.37
N GLY A 153 -2.31 6.57 7.42
CA GLY A 153 -3.75 6.73 7.59
C GLY A 153 -4.35 5.68 8.54
N ASN A 154 -5.67 5.58 8.58
CA ASN A 154 -6.37 4.70 9.54
C ASN A 154 -5.98 3.23 9.40
N SER A 155 -5.89 2.69 8.18
CA SER A 155 -5.41 1.33 7.92
C SER A 155 -3.95 1.14 8.33
N GLY A 156 -3.12 2.17 8.14
CA GLY A 156 -1.73 2.17 8.55
C GLY A 156 -1.54 2.17 10.07
N LYS A 157 -2.37 2.90 10.80
CA LYS A 157 -2.40 2.87 12.27
C LYS A 157 -2.77 1.48 12.78
N LEU A 158 -3.80 0.86 12.19
CA LEU A 158 -4.16 -0.52 12.52
C LEU A 158 -3.02 -1.50 12.24
N LEU A 159 -2.37 -1.38 11.06
CA LEU A 159 -1.20 -2.20 10.73
C LEU A 159 -0.10 -2.05 11.77
N THR A 160 0.17 -0.83 12.21
CA THR A 160 1.19 -0.56 13.25
C THR A 160 0.85 -1.27 14.56
N GLU A 161 -0.41 -1.26 15.01
CA GLU A 161 -0.83 -1.96 16.22
C GLU A 161 -0.73 -3.49 16.06
N ILE A 162 -1.07 -4.03 14.88
CA ILE A 162 -0.87 -5.45 14.57
C ILE A 162 0.61 -5.82 14.66
N LEU A 163 1.51 -5.04 14.05
CA LEU A 163 2.95 -5.29 14.10
C LEU A 163 3.47 -5.26 15.55
N LYS A 164 3.06 -4.27 16.34
CA LYS A 164 3.40 -4.19 17.77
C LYS A 164 2.95 -5.42 18.55
N SER A 165 1.74 -5.94 18.28
CA SER A 165 1.25 -7.15 18.93
C SER A 165 2.08 -8.40 18.61
N CYS A 166 2.77 -8.38 17.47
CA CYS A 166 3.73 -9.41 17.05
C CYS A 166 5.17 -9.09 17.51
N SER A 167 5.38 -8.03 18.29
CA SER A 167 6.72 -7.55 18.69
C SER A 167 7.61 -7.17 17.49
N LEU A 168 7.01 -6.66 16.42
CA LEU A 168 7.68 -6.19 15.21
C LEU A 168 7.64 -4.66 15.16
N GLU A 169 8.74 -4.05 14.74
CA GLU A 169 8.90 -2.61 14.63
C GLU A 169 8.99 -2.17 13.16
N ARG A 170 8.18 -1.18 12.76
CA ARG A 170 8.24 -0.58 11.42
C ARG A 170 9.58 0.12 11.23
N GLY A 171 10.12 0.02 10.00
CA GLY A 171 11.38 0.63 9.65
C GLY A 171 12.62 -0.13 10.12
N LYS A 172 12.48 -1.09 11.03
CA LYS A 172 13.55 -1.91 11.58
C LYS A 172 13.39 -3.39 11.24
N ASP A 173 12.26 -3.99 11.62
CA ASP A 173 11.95 -5.39 11.33
C ASP A 173 11.14 -5.54 10.04
N VAL A 174 10.34 -4.52 9.73
CA VAL A 174 9.41 -4.51 8.60
C VAL A 174 9.59 -3.26 7.76
N ALA A 175 9.95 -3.43 6.49
CA ALA A 175 9.84 -2.37 5.49
C ALA A 175 8.48 -2.42 4.81
N ILE A 176 7.88 -1.27 4.57
CA ILE A 176 6.56 -1.15 3.96
C ILE A 176 6.67 -0.29 2.71
N CYS A 177 6.13 -0.77 1.60
CA CYS A 177 6.01 -0.03 0.36
C CYS A 177 4.68 -0.34 -0.34
N ASN A 178 4.42 0.32 -1.46
CA ASN A 178 3.24 0.10 -2.28
C ASN A 178 3.63 -0.24 -3.72
N VAL A 179 2.71 -0.84 -4.48
CA VAL A 179 2.85 -1.01 -5.93
C VAL A 179 3.02 0.34 -6.59
N LEU A 180 2.12 1.28 -6.35
CA LEU A 180 2.25 2.66 -6.82
C LEU A 180 2.98 3.55 -5.81
N LYS A 181 3.72 4.53 -6.32
CA LYS A 181 4.43 5.53 -5.49
C LYS A 181 3.71 6.86 -5.41
N CYS A 182 2.64 7.02 -6.15
CA CYS A 182 1.81 8.22 -6.21
C CYS A 182 0.36 7.85 -5.88
N ARG A 183 -0.37 8.80 -5.26
CA ARG A 183 -1.78 8.64 -4.94
C ARG A 183 -2.63 8.70 -6.20
N PRO A 184 -3.50 7.71 -6.49
CA PRO A 184 -4.48 7.81 -7.56
C PRO A 184 -5.57 8.85 -7.24
N PRO A 185 -6.07 9.61 -8.24
CA PRO A 185 -7.15 10.57 -8.05
C PRO A 185 -8.35 9.94 -7.33
N GLY A 186 -8.82 10.59 -6.26
CA GLY A 186 -9.96 10.09 -5.47
C GLY A 186 -9.73 8.73 -4.77
N ASN A 187 -8.49 8.27 -4.65
CA ASN A 187 -8.13 6.94 -4.12
C ASN A 187 -8.80 5.79 -4.92
N ARG A 188 -8.95 5.95 -6.24
CA ARG A 188 -9.44 4.86 -7.10
C ARG A 188 -8.42 3.73 -7.24
N ASP A 189 -8.87 2.59 -7.68
CA ASP A 189 -8.00 1.45 -8.02
C ASP A 189 -6.93 1.87 -9.05
N PRO A 190 -5.70 1.33 -8.94
CA PRO A 190 -4.65 1.45 -9.94
C PRO A 190 -5.07 0.90 -11.31
N LYS A 191 -4.69 1.58 -12.38
CA LYS A 191 -4.82 1.05 -13.73
C LYS A 191 -3.63 0.19 -14.10
N PRO A 192 -3.79 -0.81 -14.99
CA PRO A 192 -2.69 -1.69 -15.40
C PRO A 192 -1.48 -0.96 -15.99
N ASP A 193 -1.72 0.09 -16.78
CA ASP A 193 -0.68 0.94 -17.35
C ASP A 193 0.10 1.74 -16.29
N GLU A 194 -0.59 2.21 -15.25
CA GLU A 194 0.02 2.90 -14.12
C GLU A 194 0.89 1.96 -13.27
N VAL A 195 0.42 0.72 -13.07
CA VAL A 195 1.19 -0.33 -12.38
C VAL A 195 2.44 -0.66 -13.18
N ALA A 196 2.32 -0.86 -14.49
CA ALA A 196 3.45 -1.14 -15.37
C ALA A 196 4.47 0.01 -15.37
N ALA A 197 4.02 1.25 -15.46
CA ALA A 197 4.86 2.44 -15.42
C ALA A 197 5.63 2.59 -14.10
N CYS A 198 5.03 2.18 -12.98
CA CYS A 198 5.63 2.30 -11.63
C CYS A 198 6.47 1.09 -11.22
N SER A 199 6.45 0.00 -12.01
CA SER A 199 7.05 -1.30 -11.65
C SER A 199 8.53 -1.22 -11.35
N ALA A 200 9.31 -0.51 -12.17
CA ALA A 200 10.77 -0.42 -12.01
C ALA A 200 11.22 0.07 -10.63
N CYS A 201 10.44 0.97 -10.01
CA CYS A 201 10.74 1.46 -8.67
C CYS A 201 10.56 0.37 -7.60
N LEU A 202 9.45 -0.38 -7.64
CA LEU A 202 9.21 -1.45 -6.68
C LEU A 202 10.16 -2.64 -6.91
N ASP A 203 10.45 -3.00 -8.16
CA ASP A 203 11.41 -4.06 -8.49
C ASP A 203 12.77 -3.74 -7.87
N ARG A 204 13.25 -2.50 -8.08
CA ARG A 204 14.52 -2.08 -7.50
C ARG A 204 14.52 -2.07 -5.98
N GLN A 205 13.42 -1.67 -5.36
CA GLN A 205 13.27 -1.73 -3.91
C GLN A 205 13.37 -3.16 -3.39
N LEU A 206 12.67 -4.12 -4.01
CA LEU A 206 12.71 -5.52 -3.59
C LEU A 206 14.10 -6.15 -3.79
N GLU A 207 14.80 -5.80 -4.89
CA GLU A 207 16.18 -6.21 -5.12
C GLU A 207 17.14 -5.72 -4.02
N LEU A 208 16.97 -4.48 -3.56
CA LEU A 208 17.84 -3.91 -2.54
C LEU A 208 17.47 -4.35 -1.11
N LEU A 209 16.18 -4.52 -0.84
CA LEU A 209 15.68 -4.97 0.47
C LEU A 209 15.99 -6.44 0.74
N GLN A 210 16.03 -7.30 -0.28
CA GLN A 210 16.29 -8.74 -0.18
C GLN A 210 15.52 -9.42 0.97
N PRO A 211 14.18 -9.32 1.01
CA PRO A 211 13.38 -9.78 2.14
C PRO A 211 13.49 -11.30 2.33
N LYS A 212 13.52 -11.74 3.59
CA LYS A 212 13.32 -13.15 3.96
C LYS A 212 11.86 -13.55 3.90
N LEU A 213 10.96 -12.59 4.09
CA LEU A 213 9.50 -12.76 3.99
C LEU A 213 8.91 -11.57 3.26
N LEU A 214 8.17 -11.85 2.18
CA LEU A 214 7.38 -10.87 1.43
C LEU A 214 5.90 -11.10 1.70
N ILE A 215 5.21 -10.06 2.17
CA ILE A 215 3.77 -10.07 2.44
C ILE A 215 3.08 -9.13 1.47
N LEU A 216 2.20 -9.67 0.64
CA LEU A 216 1.42 -8.92 -0.35
C LEU A 216 0.05 -8.61 0.22
N MET A 217 -0.29 -7.32 0.34
CA MET A 217 -1.52 -6.85 0.95
C MET A 217 -2.49 -6.35 -0.13
N GLY A 218 -3.51 -7.18 -0.41
CA GLY A 218 -4.57 -6.87 -1.39
C GLY A 218 -4.28 -7.36 -2.81
N LYS A 219 -5.33 -7.32 -3.65
CA LYS A 219 -5.33 -7.87 -5.00
C LYS A 219 -4.24 -7.28 -5.91
N HIS A 220 -4.04 -5.96 -5.86
CA HIS A 220 -3.10 -5.27 -6.73
C HIS A 220 -1.63 -5.58 -6.42
N ALA A 221 -1.33 -5.90 -5.17
CA ALA A 221 0.01 -6.36 -4.80
C ALA A 221 0.28 -7.80 -5.25
N VAL A 222 -0.77 -8.64 -5.32
CA VAL A 222 -0.67 -10.06 -5.72
C VAL A 222 -0.60 -10.22 -7.24
N TYR A 223 -1.36 -9.42 -7.99
CA TYR A 223 -1.48 -9.56 -9.46
C TYR A 223 -0.58 -8.60 -10.26
N ARG A 224 0.32 -7.95 -9.61
CA ARG A 224 1.29 -7.08 -10.24
C ARG A 224 2.26 -7.76 -11.20
#